data_f06598a8e0a3165363747ce818ac61d9
#
_entry.id   f06598a8e0a3165363747ce818ac61d9
#
_cell.length_a   1.000
_cell.length_b   1.000
_cell.length_c   1.000
_cell.angle_alpha   90.00
_cell.angle_beta   90.00
_cell.angle_gamma   90.00
#
_symmetry.space_group_name_H-M   'P 1'
#
loop_
_entity.id
_entity.type
_entity.pdbx_description
1 polymer ?
#
loop_
_entity_poly.entity_id
_entity_poly.type
_entity_poly.pdbx_seq_one_letter_code
_entity_poly.pdbx_strand_id
1 'polypeptide(L)'
;MERVGEHPVPVGPLAVRWHAYELEQPRAGVAGSARLRLENAGTAPWRSRGREGVQLSYHWLDPLGNAIVWDGPRTAFPSAVQPGETVEVEAGVLGPRPPGSYRLAFDLVEELRFWFQEVGSAPLELPVDVQPRISERRLGLVMHGAPDAETEAALNTQEEPLVEDEPVAVAHLVAGALPEPDWSRRLLDAHEEGYAAVGGAIDPESRTDRRRLVSWAPGGGRNPRFGHPLLLPSLLDGLQPESHEGLPSYAGSDALFEGRAIVRLRSRSGRPSG
;
A
#
# COMPACT_ATOMS: atom_id res chain seq x y z
N MET A 1 15.12 -14.07 16.83
CA MET A 1 13.87 -14.85 16.65
C MET A 1 13.24 -15.14 18.01
N GLU A 2 11.97 -14.82 18.15
CA GLU A 2 11.16 -15.16 19.32
C GLU A 2 10.72 -16.61 19.25
N ARG A 3 10.66 -17.29 20.40
CA ARG A 3 10.24 -18.70 20.46
C ARG A 3 8.71 -18.79 20.51
N VAL A 4 8.15 -19.70 19.73
CA VAL A 4 6.74 -20.06 19.81
C VAL A 4 6.54 -21.03 20.98
N GLY A 5 5.50 -20.81 21.79
CA GLY A 5 5.11 -21.74 22.84
C GLY A 5 4.65 -23.10 22.32
N GLU A 6 4.58 -24.09 23.20
CA GLU A 6 4.03 -25.40 22.82
C GLU A 6 2.56 -25.26 22.39
N HIS A 7 2.21 -25.89 21.27
CA HIS A 7 0.86 -25.91 20.75
C HIS A 7 0.52 -27.32 20.24
N PRO A 8 -0.76 -27.70 20.24
CA PRO A 8 -1.19 -28.97 19.71
C PRO A 8 -0.87 -29.12 18.22
N VAL A 9 -0.36 -30.28 17.84
CA VAL A 9 -0.10 -30.63 16.44
C VAL A 9 -0.98 -31.83 16.12
N PRO A 10 -1.80 -31.76 15.04
CA PRO A 10 -2.68 -32.87 14.66
C PRO A 10 -1.87 -34.07 14.16
N VAL A 11 -2.42 -35.25 14.35
CA VAL A 11 -1.90 -36.45 13.73
C VAL A 11 -2.46 -36.58 12.32
N GLY A 12 -1.60 -36.49 11.29
CA GLY A 12 -2.04 -36.56 9.90
C GLY A 12 -0.92 -36.30 8.90
N PRO A 13 -1.24 -36.32 7.61
CA PRO A 13 -0.23 -36.10 6.57
C PRO A 13 0.28 -34.63 6.53
N LEU A 14 -0.55 -33.67 6.90
CA LEU A 14 -0.28 -32.24 6.80
C LEU A 14 -0.40 -31.61 8.18
N ALA A 15 0.73 -31.37 8.82
CA ALA A 15 0.80 -30.73 10.12
C ALA A 15 2.07 -29.89 10.24
N VAL A 16 1.95 -28.71 10.80
CA VAL A 16 3.07 -27.80 11.05
C VAL A 16 3.29 -27.63 12.56
N ARG A 17 4.57 -27.62 12.96
CA ARG A 17 4.98 -27.17 14.28
C ARG A 17 5.80 -25.90 14.12
N TRP A 18 5.30 -24.81 14.69
CA TRP A 18 5.96 -23.51 14.72
C TRP A 18 6.99 -23.48 15.86
N HIS A 19 8.23 -23.12 15.57
CA HIS A 19 9.30 -23.09 16.58
C HIS A 19 9.70 -21.66 16.97
N ALA A 20 9.88 -20.79 15.99
CA ALA A 20 10.29 -19.40 16.23
C ALA A 20 9.92 -18.50 15.06
N TYR A 21 9.84 -17.21 15.34
CA TYR A 21 9.61 -16.18 14.35
C TYR A 21 10.43 -14.93 14.64
N GLU A 22 10.63 -14.14 13.63
CA GLU A 22 11.12 -12.76 13.69
C GLU A 22 10.30 -11.97 12.67
N LEU A 23 9.64 -10.91 13.10
CA LEU A 23 8.77 -10.10 12.27
C LEU A 23 9.33 -8.67 12.24
N GLU A 24 9.61 -8.16 11.04
CA GLU A 24 9.86 -6.75 10.85
C GLU A 24 8.60 -5.95 11.22
N GLN A 25 8.77 -4.80 11.91
CA GLN A 25 7.62 -3.97 12.32
C GLN A 25 6.77 -3.58 11.12
N PRO A 26 5.53 -4.08 11.00
CA PRO A 26 4.71 -3.78 9.84
C PRO A 26 4.25 -2.33 9.81
N ARG A 27 4.22 -1.76 8.59
CA ARG A 27 3.64 -0.46 8.30
C ARG A 27 2.54 -0.60 7.26
N ALA A 28 1.52 0.24 7.34
CA ALA A 28 0.37 0.21 6.46
C ALA A 28 0.78 0.39 4.98
N GLY A 29 0.38 -0.57 4.13
CA GLY A 29 0.70 -0.58 2.71
C GLY A 29 2.18 -0.71 2.36
N VAL A 30 3.03 -1.15 3.30
CA VAL A 30 4.47 -1.34 3.07
C VAL A 30 4.79 -2.83 3.10
N ALA A 31 5.59 -3.28 2.13
CA ALA A 31 6.14 -4.62 2.13
C ALA A 31 7.32 -4.70 3.12
N GLY A 32 7.24 -5.65 4.01
CA GLY A 32 8.30 -6.02 4.95
C GLY A 32 8.56 -7.51 4.89
N SER A 33 9.27 -8.07 5.87
CA SER A 33 9.61 -9.47 5.93
C SER A 33 9.33 -10.11 7.29
N ALA A 34 9.16 -11.43 7.26
CA ALA A 34 9.13 -12.27 8.45
C ALA A 34 10.03 -13.50 8.23
N ARG A 35 10.84 -13.84 9.23
CA ARG A 35 11.60 -15.08 9.24
C ARG A 35 10.94 -16.07 10.18
N LEU A 36 10.64 -17.25 9.67
CA LEU A 36 9.91 -18.30 10.38
C LEU A 36 10.75 -19.58 10.43
N ARG A 37 10.77 -20.20 11.61
CA ARG A 37 11.33 -21.53 11.80
C ARG A 37 10.20 -22.49 12.13
N LEU A 38 9.99 -23.46 11.26
CA LEU A 38 8.88 -24.41 11.34
C LEU A 38 9.34 -25.84 10.95
N GLU A 39 8.61 -26.83 11.46
CA GLU A 39 8.87 -28.25 11.25
C GLU A 39 7.70 -28.90 10.53
N ASN A 40 7.99 -29.75 9.57
CA ASN A 40 6.99 -30.64 9.03
C ASN A 40 6.66 -31.74 10.07
N ALA A 41 5.66 -31.51 10.87
CA ALA A 41 5.18 -32.44 11.89
C ALA A 41 4.19 -33.48 11.34
N GLY A 42 3.88 -33.44 10.04
CA GLY A 42 3.02 -34.40 9.34
C GLY A 42 3.77 -35.65 8.89
N THR A 43 3.06 -36.51 8.18
CA THR A 43 3.62 -37.78 7.62
C THR A 43 3.88 -37.72 6.12
N ALA A 44 3.50 -36.63 5.44
CA ALA A 44 3.75 -36.39 4.01
C ALA A 44 4.77 -35.27 3.81
N PRO A 45 5.64 -35.37 2.78
CA PRO A 45 6.58 -34.30 2.48
C PRO A 45 5.86 -33.07 1.90
N TRP A 46 6.28 -31.86 2.31
CA TRP A 46 5.85 -30.63 1.68
C TRP A 46 6.68 -30.35 0.45
N ARG A 47 6.04 -30.02 -0.66
CA ARG A 47 6.71 -29.71 -1.92
C ARG A 47 6.06 -28.51 -2.56
N SER A 48 6.85 -27.46 -2.75
CA SER A 48 6.45 -26.32 -3.60
C SER A 48 6.85 -26.61 -5.06
N ARG A 49 5.93 -26.39 -5.99
CA ARG A 49 6.15 -26.60 -7.44
C ARG A 49 5.74 -25.33 -8.20
N GLY A 50 6.60 -24.31 -8.15
CA GLY A 50 6.23 -23.01 -8.70
C GLY A 50 5.03 -22.42 -7.95
N ARG A 51 3.88 -22.38 -8.61
CA ARG A 51 2.61 -21.91 -8.02
C ARG A 51 1.71 -23.05 -7.50
N GLU A 52 2.23 -24.24 -7.39
CA GLU A 52 1.49 -25.44 -6.96
C GLU A 52 2.13 -26.06 -5.73
N GLY A 53 1.37 -26.95 -5.07
CA GLY A 53 1.81 -27.68 -3.88
C GLY A 53 1.73 -26.86 -2.61
N VAL A 54 2.51 -27.24 -1.60
CA VAL A 54 2.49 -26.62 -0.28
C VAL A 54 3.33 -25.34 -0.27
N GLN A 55 2.74 -24.23 0.17
CA GLN A 55 3.40 -22.95 0.30
C GLN A 55 3.08 -22.30 1.64
N LEU A 56 3.99 -21.49 2.14
CA LEU A 56 3.74 -20.62 3.29
C LEU A 56 3.01 -19.37 2.82
N SER A 57 2.04 -18.93 3.60
CA SER A 57 1.34 -17.66 3.40
C SER A 57 0.85 -17.12 4.74
N TYR A 58 -0.03 -16.12 4.72
CA TYR A 58 -0.60 -15.53 5.91
C TYR A 58 -1.98 -14.93 5.66
N HIS A 59 -2.66 -14.66 6.76
CA HIS A 59 -3.90 -13.89 6.81
C HIS A 59 -3.71 -12.67 7.73
N TRP A 60 -4.34 -11.56 7.39
CA TRP A 60 -4.57 -10.48 8.32
C TRP A 60 -6.00 -10.52 8.82
N LEU A 61 -6.16 -10.52 10.12
CA LEU A 61 -7.44 -10.55 10.80
C LEU A 61 -7.59 -9.30 11.66
N ASP A 62 -8.83 -8.83 11.84
CA ASP A 62 -9.11 -7.83 12.87
C ASP A 62 -8.94 -8.43 14.28
N PRO A 63 -8.98 -7.62 15.36
CA PRO A 63 -8.88 -8.14 16.73
C PRO A 63 -9.98 -9.15 17.10
N LEU A 64 -11.12 -9.13 16.40
CA LEU A 64 -12.23 -10.06 16.62
C LEU A 64 -12.08 -11.37 15.83
N GLY A 65 -11.08 -11.46 14.95
CA GLY A 65 -10.80 -12.64 14.11
C GLY A 65 -11.47 -12.61 12.74
N ASN A 66 -12.07 -11.49 12.32
CA ASN A 66 -12.62 -11.35 10.97
C ASN A 66 -11.49 -11.10 9.96
N ALA A 67 -11.55 -11.78 8.81
CA ALA A 67 -10.54 -11.65 7.78
C ALA A 67 -10.55 -10.27 7.12
N ILE A 68 -9.42 -9.56 7.16
CA ILE A 68 -9.14 -8.32 6.44
C ILE A 68 -8.42 -8.64 5.13
N VAL A 69 -7.41 -9.51 5.19
CA VAL A 69 -6.73 -10.09 4.03
C VAL A 69 -6.66 -11.58 4.25
N TRP A 70 -7.38 -12.36 3.45
CA TRP A 70 -7.38 -13.82 3.56
C TRP A 70 -6.20 -14.46 2.84
N ASP A 71 -5.86 -13.95 1.67
CA ASP A 71 -4.81 -14.47 0.81
C ASP A 71 -3.59 -13.54 0.78
N GLY A 72 -2.63 -13.76 1.67
CA GLY A 72 -1.32 -13.14 1.61
C GLY A 72 -0.46 -13.68 0.45
N PRO A 73 0.62 -12.97 0.08
CA PRO A 73 1.62 -13.50 -0.84
C PRO A 73 2.12 -14.89 -0.46
N ARG A 74 2.39 -15.69 -1.46
CA ARG A 74 2.90 -17.06 -1.29
C ARG A 74 4.42 -17.06 -1.21
N THR A 75 4.93 -17.88 -0.30
CA THR A 75 6.37 -18.17 -0.17
C THR A 75 6.60 -19.65 -0.38
N ALA A 76 7.34 -20.00 -1.42
CA ALA A 76 7.70 -21.36 -1.74
C ALA A 76 8.84 -21.85 -0.84
N PHE A 77 8.81 -23.11 -0.48
CA PHE A 77 9.96 -23.77 0.15
C PHE A 77 11.07 -24.01 -0.88
N PRO A 78 12.34 -23.77 -0.53
CA PRO A 78 13.46 -23.92 -1.47
C PRO A 78 13.70 -25.37 -1.90
N SER A 79 13.28 -26.32 -1.07
CA SER A 79 13.36 -27.76 -1.31
C SER A 79 12.15 -28.47 -0.69
N ALA A 80 12.01 -29.77 -0.98
CA ALA A 80 10.99 -30.58 -0.31
C ALA A 80 11.35 -30.73 1.18
N VAL A 81 10.40 -30.40 2.07
CA VAL A 81 10.55 -30.54 3.53
C VAL A 81 10.01 -31.88 3.96
N GLN A 82 10.89 -32.78 4.40
CA GLN A 82 10.51 -34.15 4.80
C GLN A 82 9.81 -34.17 6.16
N PRO A 83 9.00 -35.19 6.48
CA PRO A 83 8.48 -35.41 7.82
C PRO A 83 9.58 -35.35 8.90
N GLY A 84 9.37 -34.56 9.94
CA GLY A 84 10.33 -34.30 11.02
C GLY A 84 11.43 -33.28 10.67
N GLU A 85 11.51 -32.81 9.44
CA GLU A 85 12.50 -31.80 9.04
C GLU A 85 12.07 -30.41 9.46
N THR A 86 13.03 -29.64 10.02
CA THR A 86 12.85 -28.23 10.37
C THR A 86 13.48 -27.36 9.29
N VAL A 87 12.79 -26.29 8.89
CA VAL A 87 13.23 -25.34 7.88
C VAL A 87 13.10 -23.90 8.40
N GLU A 88 13.98 -23.02 7.94
CA GLU A 88 13.83 -21.56 8.08
C GLU A 88 13.42 -20.97 6.73
N VAL A 89 12.41 -20.10 6.77
CA VAL A 89 11.83 -19.47 5.58
C VAL A 89 11.69 -17.97 5.84
N GLU A 90 12.06 -17.18 4.87
CA GLU A 90 11.80 -15.74 4.84
C GLU A 90 10.58 -15.46 3.96
N ALA A 91 9.52 -14.92 4.57
CA ALA A 91 8.25 -14.59 3.92
C ALA A 91 8.10 -13.07 3.75
N GLY A 92 7.70 -12.64 2.57
CA GLY A 92 7.27 -11.25 2.38
C GLY A 92 5.92 -10.99 3.05
N VAL A 93 5.81 -9.91 3.81
CA VAL A 93 4.58 -9.51 4.52
C VAL A 93 4.20 -8.09 4.10
N LEU A 94 3.04 -7.94 3.49
CA LEU A 94 2.47 -6.63 3.17
C LEU A 94 1.56 -6.18 4.32
N GLY A 95 1.86 -5.04 4.92
CA GLY A 95 1.03 -4.49 5.99
C GLY A 95 -0.38 -4.11 5.49
N PRO A 96 -1.44 -4.42 6.24
CA PRO A 96 -2.81 -4.04 5.88
C PRO A 96 -3.02 -2.52 6.02
N ARG A 97 -4.11 -2.02 5.49
CA ARG A 97 -4.57 -0.63 5.64
C ARG A 97 -5.96 -0.60 6.28
N PRO A 98 -6.25 0.42 7.09
CA PRO A 98 -5.40 1.47 7.64
C PRO A 98 -4.41 0.94 8.71
N PRO A 99 -3.52 1.79 9.30
CA PRO A 99 -2.74 1.41 10.48
C PRO A 99 -3.66 1.10 11.67
N GLY A 100 -3.21 0.26 12.59
CA GLY A 100 -4.00 -0.16 13.75
C GLY A 100 -3.61 -1.53 14.26
N SER A 101 -4.41 -2.05 15.21
CA SER A 101 -4.18 -3.36 15.80
C SER A 101 -4.83 -4.47 14.98
N TYR A 102 -4.06 -5.52 14.70
CA TYR A 102 -4.44 -6.67 13.89
C TYR A 102 -3.91 -7.97 14.50
N ARG A 103 -4.34 -9.10 13.94
CA ARG A 103 -3.73 -10.41 14.14
C ARG A 103 -3.16 -10.88 12.82
N LEU A 104 -1.86 -11.20 12.79
CA LEU A 104 -1.18 -11.82 11.66
C LEU A 104 -1.14 -13.32 11.90
N ALA A 105 -1.77 -14.08 11.03
CA ALA A 105 -1.84 -15.54 11.11
C ALA A 105 -1.05 -16.17 9.96
N PHE A 106 0.14 -16.73 10.25
CA PHE A 106 0.88 -17.53 9.26
C PHE A 106 0.29 -18.92 9.17
N ASP A 107 0.04 -19.38 7.96
CA ASP A 107 -0.47 -20.71 7.68
C ASP A 107 0.19 -21.32 6.44
N LEU A 108 0.08 -22.61 6.28
CA LEU A 108 0.45 -23.30 5.06
C LEU A 108 -0.81 -23.55 4.20
N VAL A 109 -0.64 -23.48 2.90
CA VAL A 109 -1.69 -23.78 1.94
C VAL A 109 -1.21 -24.85 0.97
N GLU A 110 -2.01 -25.87 0.74
CA GLU A 110 -1.88 -26.72 -0.44
C GLU A 110 -2.70 -26.07 -1.56
N GLU A 111 -2.01 -25.44 -2.51
CA GLU A 111 -2.61 -24.59 -3.52
C GLU A 111 -3.78 -25.25 -4.26
N LEU A 112 -4.85 -24.47 -4.43
CA LEU A 112 -6.12 -24.86 -5.06
C LEU A 112 -6.86 -25.98 -4.33
N ARG A 113 -6.49 -26.26 -3.07
CA ARG A 113 -7.12 -27.33 -2.28
C ARG A 113 -7.63 -26.83 -0.94
N PHE A 114 -6.76 -26.51 0.00
CA PHE A 114 -7.13 -26.09 1.36
C PHE A 114 -5.96 -25.48 2.12
N TRP A 115 -6.29 -24.77 3.20
CA TRP A 115 -5.34 -24.30 4.20
C TRP A 115 -5.13 -25.35 5.29
N PHE A 116 -3.94 -25.40 5.87
CA PHE A 116 -3.64 -26.39 6.90
C PHE A 116 -4.52 -26.26 8.14
N GLN A 117 -4.96 -25.06 8.48
CA GLN A 117 -5.94 -24.84 9.55
C GLN A 117 -7.26 -25.61 9.30
N GLU A 118 -7.69 -25.77 8.05
CA GLU A 118 -8.92 -26.48 7.70
C GLU A 118 -8.82 -28.00 7.95
N VAL A 119 -7.60 -28.51 8.05
CA VAL A 119 -7.32 -29.92 8.42
C VAL A 119 -6.80 -30.06 9.85
N GLY A 120 -6.95 -29.02 10.68
CA GLY A 120 -6.69 -29.05 12.11
C GLY A 120 -5.27 -28.62 12.53
N SER A 121 -4.42 -28.20 11.59
CA SER A 121 -3.10 -27.64 11.94
C SER A 121 -3.21 -26.16 12.22
N ALA A 122 -3.04 -25.76 13.50
CA ALA A 122 -3.22 -24.38 13.91
C ALA A 122 -2.22 -23.43 13.24
N PRO A 123 -2.66 -22.26 12.73
CA PRO A 123 -1.78 -21.21 12.24
C PRO A 123 -0.95 -20.60 13.38
N LEU A 124 0.15 -19.94 13.05
CA LEU A 124 0.88 -19.10 13.99
C LEU A 124 0.24 -17.71 14.01
N GLU A 125 -0.51 -17.41 15.07
CA GLU A 125 -1.17 -16.12 15.24
C GLU A 125 -0.37 -15.19 16.14
N LEU A 126 -0.13 -13.96 15.66
CA LEU A 126 0.61 -12.92 16.34
C LEU A 126 -0.26 -11.66 16.46
N PRO A 127 -0.43 -11.09 17.68
CA PRO A 127 -0.99 -9.75 17.77
C PRO A 127 0.03 -8.73 17.27
N VAL A 128 -0.39 -7.83 16.40
CA VAL A 128 0.49 -6.88 15.71
C VAL A 128 -0.16 -5.50 15.63
N ASP A 129 0.58 -4.48 16.05
CA ASP A 129 0.22 -3.09 15.79
C ASP A 129 0.91 -2.61 14.51
N VAL A 130 0.12 -2.41 13.48
CA VAL A 130 0.58 -1.90 12.19
C VAL A 130 0.74 -0.39 12.26
N GLN A 131 1.96 0.08 12.04
CA GLN A 131 2.29 1.50 12.11
C GLN A 131 1.82 2.26 10.87
N PRO A 132 1.62 3.59 10.94
CA PRO A 132 1.40 4.43 9.77
C PRO A 132 2.50 4.23 8.71
N ARG A 133 2.15 4.39 7.43
CA ARG A 133 3.14 4.31 6.35
C ARG A 133 4.23 5.36 6.49
N ILE A 134 3.85 6.59 6.80
CA ILE A 134 4.77 7.70 7.11
C ILE A 134 4.71 7.99 8.60
N SER A 135 5.84 8.31 9.20
CA SER A 135 5.97 8.69 10.62
C SER A 135 6.08 10.19 10.82
N GLU A 136 6.33 10.93 9.76
CA GLU A 136 6.49 12.38 9.76
C GLU A 136 5.57 13.00 8.70
N ARG A 137 5.07 14.18 9.00
CA ARG A 137 4.15 14.92 8.12
C ARG A 137 4.93 16.05 7.41
N ARG A 138 5.69 15.65 6.37
CA ARG A 138 6.58 16.53 5.60
C ARG A 138 6.28 16.39 4.12
N LEU A 139 5.52 17.33 3.58
CA LEU A 139 5.13 17.37 2.16
C LEU A 139 6.02 18.35 1.40
N GLY A 140 6.80 17.87 0.47
CA GLY A 140 7.52 18.71 -0.50
C GLY A 140 6.64 19.08 -1.69
N LEU A 141 7.09 20.03 -2.49
CA LEU A 141 6.37 20.50 -3.67
C LEU A 141 7.28 20.59 -4.89
N VAL A 142 6.82 20.03 -6.00
CA VAL A 142 7.38 20.25 -7.34
C VAL A 142 6.39 21.05 -8.18
N MET A 143 6.76 22.26 -8.56
CA MET A 143 5.97 23.11 -9.44
C MET A 143 6.28 22.83 -10.91
N HIS A 144 5.26 22.56 -11.71
CA HIS A 144 5.33 22.45 -13.16
C HIS A 144 4.97 23.80 -13.80
N GLY A 145 5.96 24.64 -13.99
CA GLY A 145 5.86 26.03 -14.44
C GLY A 145 6.01 27.04 -13.29
N ALA A 146 6.17 28.32 -13.63
CA ALA A 146 6.30 29.36 -12.61
C ALA A 146 4.94 29.66 -11.96
N PRO A 147 4.83 29.64 -10.62
CA PRO A 147 3.60 30.03 -9.94
C PRO A 147 3.33 31.53 -10.12
N ASP A 148 2.06 31.91 -10.13
CA ASP A 148 1.65 33.30 -10.00
C ASP A 148 1.41 33.66 -8.52
N ALA A 149 1.20 34.94 -8.24
CA ALA A 149 1.02 35.44 -6.87
C ALA A 149 -0.15 34.78 -6.12
N GLU A 150 -1.20 34.36 -6.83
CA GLU A 150 -2.34 33.71 -6.18
C GLU A 150 -2.06 32.25 -5.90
N THR A 151 -1.34 31.55 -6.77
CA THR A 151 -0.83 30.20 -6.49
C THR A 151 0.08 30.23 -5.26
N GLU A 152 1.02 31.19 -5.19
CA GLU A 152 1.90 31.36 -4.03
C GLU A 152 1.10 31.65 -2.75
N ALA A 153 0.09 32.53 -2.82
CA ALA A 153 -0.77 32.79 -1.69
C ALA A 153 -1.54 31.55 -1.21
N ALA A 154 -2.09 30.77 -2.13
CA ALA A 154 -2.78 29.53 -1.80
C ALA A 154 -1.84 28.49 -1.16
N LEU A 155 -0.60 28.39 -1.63
CA LEU A 155 0.41 27.50 -1.03
C LEU A 155 0.80 27.95 0.39
N ASN A 156 0.90 29.26 0.63
CA ASN A 156 1.23 29.80 1.96
C ASN A 156 0.10 29.65 3.00
N THR A 157 -1.12 29.27 2.57
CA THR A 157 -2.27 29.09 3.46
C THR A 157 -2.58 27.64 3.77
N GLN A 158 -1.70 26.73 3.39
CA GLN A 158 -1.91 25.29 3.65
C GLN A 158 -1.91 24.96 5.14
N GLU A 159 -2.83 24.08 5.57
CA GLU A 159 -2.94 23.63 6.97
C GLU A 159 -1.67 22.88 7.43
N GLU A 160 -1.06 22.09 6.55
CA GLU A 160 0.24 21.48 6.76
C GLU A 160 1.27 22.25 5.92
N PRO A 161 2.31 22.81 6.55
CA PRO A 161 3.31 23.59 5.83
C PRO A 161 4.10 22.70 4.86
N LEU A 162 4.37 23.26 3.67
CA LEU A 162 5.24 22.61 2.69
C LEU A 162 6.70 22.76 3.14
N VAL A 163 7.51 21.72 2.91
CA VAL A 163 8.92 21.67 3.29
C VAL A 163 9.81 21.58 2.05
N GLU A 164 10.99 22.21 2.11
CA GLU A 164 12.00 22.12 1.06
C GLU A 164 12.98 20.98 1.35
N ASP A 165 13.33 20.79 2.63
CA ASP A 165 14.33 19.80 3.06
C ASP A 165 13.70 18.48 3.45
N GLU A 166 14.26 17.38 2.92
CA GLU A 166 13.94 15.98 3.27
C GLU A 166 12.43 15.69 3.36
N PRO A 167 11.62 15.96 2.33
CA PRO A 167 10.21 15.60 2.34
C PRO A 167 10.03 14.09 2.37
N VAL A 168 9.03 13.59 3.09
CA VAL A 168 8.64 12.18 3.05
C VAL A 168 7.69 11.87 1.90
N ALA A 169 6.97 12.88 1.43
CA ALA A 169 6.13 12.80 0.23
C ALA A 169 6.32 14.06 -0.61
N VAL A 170 6.22 13.94 -1.93
CA VAL A 170 6.40 15.06 -2.87
C VAL A 170 5.12 15.23 -3.68
N ALA A 171 4.48 16.38 -3.54
CA ALA A 171 3.32 16.74 -4.35
C ALA A 171 3.77 17.43 -5.64
N HIS A 172 3.05 17.16 -6.73
CA HIS A 172 3.26 17.78 -8.03
C HIS A 172 2.10 18.71 -8.36
N LEU A 173 2.36 19.97 -8.64
CA LEU A 173 1.36 20.98 -8.92
C LEU A 173 1.70 21.76 -10.19
N VAL A 174 0.69 22.14 -10.96
CA VAL A 174 0.87 22.94 -12.18
C VAL A 174 0.74 24.43 -11.89
N ALA A 175 1.38 25.26 -12.71
CA ALA A 175 1.24 26.71 -12.64
C ALA A 175 -0.23 27.14 -12.80
N GLY A 176 -0.67 28.11 -11.99
CA GLY A 176 -2.05 28.60 -11.95
C GLY A 176 -3.02 27.70 -11.15
N ALA A 177 -2.49 26.66 -10.51
CA ALA A 177 -3.29 25.84 -9.59
C ALA A 177 -3.52 26.54 -8.25
N LEU A 178 -4.72 26.43 -7.71
CA LEU A 178 -5.14 27.00 -6.45
C LEU A 178 -5.58 25.87 -5.50
N PRO A 179 -4.64 25.28 -4.72
CA PRO A 179 -4.98 24.25 -3.76
C PRO A 179 -5.84 24.83 -2.64
N GLU A 180 -6.86 24.10 -2.23
CA GLU A 180 -7.65 24.46 -1.04
C GLU A 180 -6.77 24.36 0.22
N PRO A 181 -7.07 25.12 1.29
CA PRO A 181 -6.22 25.15 2.49
C PRO A 181 -5.92 23.80 3.13
N ASP A 182 -6.84 22.84 3.03
CA ASP A 182 -6.72 21.50 3.59
C ASP A 182 -6.08 20.45 2.62
N TRP A 183 -5.63 20.90 1.43
CA TRP A 183 -5.09 20.01 0.41
C TRP A 183 -3.86 19.24 0.90
N SER A 184 -2.88 19.91 1.48
CA SER A 184 -1.66 19.30 2.00
C SER A 184 -1.96 18.27 3.10
N ARG A 185 -2.84 18.62 4.05
CA ARG A 185 -3.28 17.73 5.11
C ARG A 185 -3.96 16.48 4.54
N ARG A 186 -4.88 16.63 3.58
CA ARG A 186 -5.58 15.51 2.95
C ARG A 186 -4.65 14.52 2.26
N LEU A 187 -3.61 15.03 1.60
CA LEU A 187 -2.61 14.17 0.97
C LEU A 187 -1.81 13.38 2.01
N LEU A 188 -1.36 14.03 3.08
CA LEU A 188 -0.60 13.39 4.15
C LEU A 188 -1.44 12.39 4.94
N ASP A 189 -2.72 12.69 5.23
CA ASP A 189 -3.65 11.75 5.87
C ASP A 189 -3.73 10.44 5.08
N ALA A 190 -3.87 10.53 3.76
CA ALA A 190 -3.93 9.35 2.90
C ALA A 190 -2.60 8.57 2.86
N HIS A 191 -1.46 9.26 2.90
CA HIS A 191 -0.17 8.59 3.03
C HIS A 191 -0.03 7.88 4.39
N GLU A 192 -0.46 8.47 5.48
CA GLU A 192 -0.48 7.82 6.79
C GLU A 192 -1.35 6.55 6.78
N GLU A 193 -2.50 6.58 6.10
CA GLU A 193 -3.38 5.42 5.93
C GLU A 193 -2.74 4.26 5.14
N GLY A 194 -1.60 4.50 4.45
CA GLY A 194 -0.84 3.45 3.79
C GLY A 194 -0.78 3.54 2.26
N TYR A 195 -1.29 4.60 1.65
CA TYR A 195 -1.21 4.76 0.20
C TYR A 195 0.14 5.32 -0.24
N ALA A 196 0.73 4.72 -1.27
CA ALA A 196 2.03 5.12 -1.81
C ALA A 196 1.92 6.35 -2.71
N ALA A 197 0.80 6.52 -3.41
CA ALA A 197 0.51 7.67 -4.25
C ALA A 197 -0.91 8.17 -3.99
N VAL A 198 -1.08 9.48 -3.91
CA VAL A 198 -2.37 10.10 -3.64
C VAL A 198 -2.65 11.16 -4.70
N GLY A 199 -3.81 11.08 -5.35
CA GLY A 199 -4.27 12.08 -6.30
C GLY A 199 -5.34 12.97 -5.70
N GLY A 200 -5.15 14.28 -5.77
CA GLY A 200 -6.17 15.28 -5.44
C GLY A 200 -7.17 15.51 -6.59
N ALA A 201 -8.38 15.95 -6.26
CA ALA A 201 -9.37 16.37 -7.24
C ALA A 201 -8.98 17.72 -7.84
N ILE A 202 -9.18 17.85 -9.16
CA ILE A 202 -9.00 19.13 -9.86
C ILE A 202 -10.38 19.66 -10.28
N ASP A 203 -10.71 20.86 -9.85
CA ASP A 203 -11.91 21.59 -10.26
C ASP A 203 -11.56 22.63 -11.33
N PRO A 204 -11.79 22.33 -12.63
CA PRO A 204 -11.52 23.27 -13.71
C PRO A 204 -12.62 24.34 -13.79
N GLU A 205 -12.26 25.61 -13.89
CA GLU A 205 -13.21 26.71 -14.10
C GLU A 205 -13.88 26.66 -15.48
N SER A 206 -13.24 26.04 -16.49
CA SER A 206 -13.76 26.01 -17.84
C SER A 206 -14.02 24.59 -18.37
N ARG A 207 -15.04 24.45 -19.25
CA ARG A 207 -15.36 23.21 -19.96
C ARG A 207 -14.22 22.72 -20.87
N THR A 208 -13.37 23.62 -21.36
CA THR A 208 -12.25 23.33 -22.25
C THR A 208 -11.14 22.64 -21.47
N ASP A 209 -10.91 23.09 -20.23
CA ASP A 209 -9.93 22.50 -19.33
C ASP A 209 -10.35 21.09 -18.93
N ARG A 210 -11.63 20.84 -18.70
CA ARG A 210 -12.16 19.50 -18.43
C ARG A 210 -11.81 18.48 -19.53
N ARG A 211 -11.81 18.86 -20.79
CA ARG A 211 -11.49 17.93 -21.90
C ARG A 211 -10.02 17.54 -21.94
N ARG A 212 -9.12 18.43 -21.61
CA ARG A 212 -7.68 18.16 -21.50
C ARG A 212 -7.35 17.30 -20.30
N LEU A 213 -8.10 17.48 -19.26
CA LEU A 213 -7.87 16.87 -17.96
C LEU A 213 -8.43 15.43 -17.85
N VAL A 214 -9.45 15.08 -18.61
CA VAL A 214 -10.14 13.76 -18.57
C VAL A 214 -9.30 12.62 -19.14
N SER A 215 -8.21 12.90 -19.87
CA SER A 215 -7.35 11.87 -20.46
C SER A 215 -6.34 11.26 -19.48
N TRP A 216 -6.17 11.86 -18.31
CA TRP A 216 -5.16 11.45 -17.34
C TRP A 216 -5.83 10.97 -16.02
N ALA A 217 -5.59 9.73 -15.67
CA ALA A 217 -6.01 9.16 -14.40
C ALA A 217 -4.91 8.28 -13.82
N PRO A 218 -4.36 8.59 -12.64
CA PRO A 218 -3.44 7.70 -11.96
C PRO A 218 -4.17 6.43 -11.52
N GLY A 219 -3.41 5.33 -11.38
CA GLY A 219 -3.96 4.09 -10.87
C GLY A 219 -4.73 3.25 -11.87
N GLY A 220 -4.49 3.41 -13.19
CA GLY A 220 -5.10 2.56 -14.23
C GLY A 220 -6.59 2.73 -14.41
N GLY A 221 -7.20 3.65 -13.71
CA GLY A 221 -8.61 4.02 -13.85
C GLY A 221 -8.87 4.79 -15.15
N ARG A 222 -8.66 4.14 -16.29
CA ARG A 222 -9.06 4.67 -17.58
C ARG A 222 -10.57 4.62 -17.70
N ASN A 223 -11.26 5.62 -17.21
CA ASN A 223 -12.63 5.78 -17.62
C ASN A 223 -12.94 7.24 -17.96
N PRO A 224 -12.55 7.69 -19.17
CA PRO A 224 -12.89 9.02 -19.65
C PRO A 224 -14.41 9.24 -19.76
N ARG A 225 -15.22 8.17 -19.66
CA ARG A 225 -16.69 8.23 -19.79
C ARG A 225 -17.40 8.86 -18.59
N PHE A 226 -16.78 8.92 -17.43
CA PHE A 226 -17.44 9.37 -16.22
C PHE A 226 -17.05 10.76 -15.74
N GLY A 227 -16.26 11.51 -16.52
CA GLY A 227 -15.92 12.90 -16.19
C GLY A 227 -15.26 13.08 -14.82
N HIS A 228 -14.46 12.10 -14.40
CA HIS A 228 -13.70 12.23 -13.16
C HIS A 228 -12.71 13.38 -13.26
N PRO A 229 -12.57 14.18 -12.20
CA PRO A 229 -11.59 15.25 -12.17
C PRO A 229 -10.19 14.67 -12.32
N LEU A 230 -9.29 15.45 -12.90
CA LEU A 230 -7.86 15.14 -12.94
C LEU A 230 -7.29 15.01 -11.54
N LEU A 231 -6.33 14.11 -11.44
CA LEU A 231 -5.63 13.87 -10.19
C LEU A 231 -4.20 14.41 -10.31
N LEU A 232 -3.79 15.21 -9.36
CA LEU A 232 -2.39 15.57 -9.16
C LEU A 232 -1.85 14.68 -8.05
N PRO A 233 -0.95 13.73 -8.36
CA PRO A 233 -0.46 12.79 -7.37
C PRO A 233 0.48 13.45 -6.39
N SER A 234 0.38 13.03 -5.15
CA SER A 234 1.44 13.11 -4.17
C SER A 234 2.16 11.77 -4.14
N LEU A 235 3.47 11.76 -4.13
CA LEU A 235 4.29 10.58 -4.22
C LEU A 235 5.27 10.51 -3.04
N LEU A 236 5.52 9.30 -2.54
CA LEU A 236 6.60 9.05 -1.60
C LEU A 236 7.94 8.97 -2.33
N ASP A 237 9.03 9.30 -1.65
CA ASP A 237 10.38 9.14 -2.17
C ASP A 237 10.65 7.68 -2.59
N GLY A 238 11.43 7.53 -3.66
CA GLY A 238 11.79 6.22 -4.21
C GLY A 238 10.78 5.62 -5.17
N LEU A 239 9.59 6.21 -5.34
CA LEU A 239 8.67 5.83 -6.39
C LEU A 239 9.13 6.38 -7.75
N GLN A 240 8.88 5.58 -8.81
CA GLN A 240 9.16 5.98 -10.18
C GLN A 240 7.84 6.37 -10.86
N PRO A 241 7.45 7.66 -10.85
CA PRO A 241 6.23 8.09 -11.48
C PRO A 241 6.36 8.04 -13.01
N GLU A 242 5.32 7.56 -13.67
CA GLU A 242 5.17 7.76 -15.11
C GLU A 242 4.72 9.20 -15.38
N SER A 243 5.09 9.76 -16.51
CA SER A 243 4.71 11.11 -16.90
C SER A 243 3.68 11.09 -18.04
N HIS A 244 2.61 11.85 -17.90
CA HIS A 244 1.60 12.06 -18.91
C HIS A 244 1.32 13.55 -19.05
N GLU A 245 1.47 14.10 -20.27
CA GLU A 245 1.33 15.54 -20.53
C GLU A 245 2.11 16.45 -19.57
N GLY A 246 3.29 16.00 -19.13
CA GLY A 246 4.16 16.74 -18.20
C GLY A 246 3.80 16.58 -16.72
N LEU A 247 2.72 15.85 -16.40
CA LEU A 247 2.34 15.53 -15.02
C LEU A 247 2.65 14.07 -14.69
N PRO A 248 3.20 13.77 -13.53
CA PRO A 248 3.44 12.39 -13.11
C PRO A 248 2.11 11.66 -12.84
N SER A 249 2.09 10.38 -13.14
CA SER A 249 1.01 9.46 -12.77
C SER A 249 1.59 8.23 -12.10
N TYR A 250 0.78 7.56 -11.31
CA TYR A 250 1.14 6.30 -10.70
C TYR A 250 0.04 5.27 -10.97
N ALA A 251 0.43 4.16 -11.59
CA ALA A 251 -0.47 3.04 -11.87
C ALA A 251 -0.18 1.89 -10.90
N GLY A 252 -1.08 1.65 -9.94
CA GLY A 252 -0.91 0.55 -8.99
C GLY A 252 -2.04 0.50 -7.96
N SER A 253 -2.12 -0.61 -7.23
CA SER A 253 -3.10 -0.81 -6.15
C SER A 253 -2.87 0.10 -4.94
N ASP A 254 -1.68 0.71 -4.85
CA ASP A 254 -1.28 1.57 -3.75
C ASP A 254 -1.58 3.06 -3.99
N ALA A 255 -2.28 3.36 -5.07
CA ALA A 255 -2.76 4.70 -5.39
C ALA A 255 -4.16 4.94 -4.82
N LEU A 256 -4.39 6.13 -4.28
CA LEU A 256 -5.70 6.61 -3.81
C LEU A 256 -6.08 7.90 -4.54
N PHE A 257 -7.35 7.99 -4.89
CA PHE A 257 -7.98 9.25 -5.25
C PHE A 257 -8.64 9.90 -4.03
N GLU A 258 -8.02 10.92 -3.46
CA GLU A 258 -8.61 11.71 -2.37
C GLU A 258 -9.42 12.88 -2.96
N GLY A 259 -10.71 12.63 -3.21
CA GLY A 259 -11.61 13.56 -3.88
C GLY A 259 -11.88 14.87 -3.14
N ARG A 260 -11.48 14.95 -1.87
CA ARG A 260 -11.64 16.18 -1.06
C ARG A 260 -10.38 17.03 -1.01
N ALA A 261 -9.24 16.53 -1.50
CA ALA A 261 -8.02 17.33 -1.70
C ALA A 261 -8.16 18.13 -3.00
N ILE A 262 -8.88 19.23 -2.97
CA ILE A 262 -9.32 19.98 -4.15
C ILE A 262 -8.26 20.99 -4.58
N VAL A 263 -8.00 21.03 -5.89
CA VAL A 263 -7.21 22.06 -6.56
C VAL A 263 -8.06 22.71 -7.64
N ARG A 264 -8.23 24.02 -7.61
CA ARG A 264 -8.91 24.79 -8.66
C ARG A 264 -7.91 25.22 -9.72
N LEU A 265 -8.24 24.97 -10.98
CA LEU A 265 -7.48 25.50 -12.11
C LEU A 265 -8.20 26.71 -12.69
N ARG A 266 -7.50 27.81 -12.86
CA ARG A 266 -8.02 28.95 -13.57
C ARG A 266 -8.14 28.70 -15.06
N SER A 267 -9.20 29.22 -15.65
CA SER A 267 -9.28 29.40 -17.07
C SER A 267 -8.20 30.40 -17.52
N ARG A 268 -7.40 30.04 -18.51
CA ARG A 268 -6.60 31.03 -19.26
C ARG A 268 -7.54 31.95 -20.05
N SER A 269 -8.22 32.85 -19.37
CA SER A 269 -8.93 33.94 -20.01
C SER A 269 -7.92 34.99 -20.44
N GLY A 270 -7.73 35.11 -21.74
CA GLY A 270 -7.03 36.24 -22.32
C GLY A 270 -5.74 35.89 -23.03
N ARG A 271 -5.85 35.40 -24.26
CA ARG A 271 -4.95 35.91 -25.29
C ARG A 271 -5.26 37.38 -25.44
N PRO A 272 -4.30 38.32 -25.27
CA PRO A 272 -4.47 39.61 -25.82
C PRO A 272 -4.60 39.45 -27.34
N SER A 273 -5.72 39.88 -27.89
CA SER A 273 -5.91 40.07 -29.30
C SER A 273 -4.91 41.13 -29.74
N GLY A 274 -3.85 40.71 -30.40
CA GLY A 274 -2.94 41.50 -31.20
C GLY A 274 -3.09 41.09 -32.63
#